data_abff5c200c436a1b6534b9550fec092e
#
_entry.id   abff5c200c436a1b6534b9550fec092e
#
_cell.length_a   1.000
_cell.length_b   1.000
_cell.length_c   1.000
_cell.angle_alpha   90.00
_cell.angle_beta   90.00
_cell.angle_gamma   90.00
#
_symmetry.space_group_name_H-M   'P 1'
#
loop_
_entity.id
_entity.type
_entity.pdbx_description
1 polymer ?
#
loop_
_entity_poly.entity_id
_entity_poly.type
_entity_poly.pdbx_seq_one_letter_code
_entity_poly.pdbx_strand_id
1 'polypeptide(L)'
;MPRPNLGELEEQVLLVLIRLGGEGYAVQVADTLGGSTGREVSPATTFMVMRRLEARGLLKSRVDAADASWGGRPRRFYRVNLKLVVPLLRASRRARLALWSGLEAILK
;
A
#
# COMPACT_ATOMS: atom_id res chain seq x y z
N MET A 1 -4.21 18.14 11.20
CA MET A 1 -4.81 16.89 11.75
C MET A 1 -4.51 15.72 10.85
N PRO A 2 -4.03 14.62 11.39
CA PRO A 2 -3.89 13.44 10.56
C PRO A 2 -5.29 12.95 10.15
N ARG A 3 -5.41 12.54 8.90
CA ARG A 3 -6.67 11.96 8.43
C ARG A 3 -6.87 10.60 9.11
N PRO A 4 -8.05 10.35 9.69
CA PRO A 4 -8.33 9.05 10.29
C PRO A 4 -8.52 7.95 9.24
N ASN A 5 -8.77 8.32 8.00
CA ASN A 5 -9.10 7.39 6.93
C ASN A 5 -7.95 7.23 5.93
N LEU A 6 -7.96 6.12 5.23
CA LEU A 6 -7.03 5.85 4.14
C LEU A 6 -7.68 6.25 2.82
N GLY A 7 -6.90 6.84 1.92
CA GLY A 7 -7.30 6.99 0.54
C GLY A 7 -7.29 5.62 -0.14
N GLU A 8 -7.98 5.50 -1.27
CA GLU A 8 -8.09 4.23 -1.99
C GLU A 8 -6.72 3.65 -2.37
N LEU A 9 -5.86 4.47 -2.96
CA LEU A 9 -4.55 4.00 -3.37
C LEU A 9 -3.64 3.72 -2.16
N GLU A 10 -3.77 4.50 -1.10
CA GLU A 10 -3.05 4.24 0.15
C GLU A 10 -3.41 2.87 0.71
N GLU A 11 -4.69 2.56 0.74
CA GLU A 11 -5.17 1.24 1.20
C GLU A 11 -4.61 0.12 0.35
N GLN A 12 -4.65 0.28 -0.98
CA GLN A 12 -4.16 -0.73 -1.91
C GLN A 12 -2.66 -0.97 -1.75
N VAL A 13 -1.88 0.09 -1.58
CA VAL A 13 -0.44 -0.03 -1.35
C VAL A 13 -0.15 -0.80 -0.06
N LEU A 14 -0.86 -0.47 1.01
CA LEU A 14 -0.69 -1.18 2.28
C LEU A 14 -1.06 -2.66 2.16
N LEU A 15 -2.15 -2.98 1.48
CA LEU A 15 -2.57 -4.37 1.29
C LEU A 15 -1.53 -5.15 0.47
N VAL A 16 -0.98 -4.54 -0.56
CA VAL A 16 0.06 -5.18 -1.36
C VAL A 16 1.31 -5.44 -0.52
N LEU A 17 1.73 -4.46 0.28
CA LEU A 17 2.90 -4.66 1.15
C LEU A 17 2.69 -5.81 2.12
N ILE A 18 1.49 -5.94 2.67
CA ILE A 18 1.16 -7.06 3.56
C ILE A 18 1.23 -8.39 2.79
N ARG A 19 0.71 -8.43 1.55
CA ARG A 19 0.81 -9.63 0.71
C ARG A 19 2.25 -10.02 0.42
N LEU A 20 3.14 -9.04 0.33
CA LEU A 20 4.55 -9.27 0.06
C LEU A 20 5.36 -9.66 1.31
N GLY A 21 4.68 -9.90 2.42
CA GLY A 21 5.34 -10.29 3.66
C GLY A 21 5.61 -9.14 4.63
N GLY A 22 5.03 -7.98 4.37
CA GLY A 22 5.12 -6.82 5.25
C GLY A 22 6.09 -5.74 4.81
N GLU A 23 6.85 -5.97 3.74
CA GLU A 23 7.74 -4.95 3.20
C GLU A 23 7.95 -5.11 1.70
N GLY A 24 8.32 -4.03 1.04
CA GLY A 24 8.62 -4.04 -0.38
C GLY A 24 9.11 -2.68 -0.84
N TYR A 25 9.43 -2.61 -2.13
CA TYR A 25 9.90 -1.38 -2.77
C TYR A 25 8.94 -0.97 -3.90
N ALA A 26 9.02 0.29 -4.33
CA ALA A 26 8.00 0.89 -5.19
C ALA A 26 7.72 0.13 -6.48
N VAL A 27 8.75 -0.34 -7.19
CA VAL A 27 8.56 -1.08 -8.44
C VAL A 27 7.79 -2.38 -8.19
N GLN A 28 8.17 -3.11 -7.15
CA GLN A 28 7.53 -4.36 -6.76
C GLN A 28 6.06 -4.16 -6.41
N VAL A 29 5.76 -3.11 -5.64
CA VAL A 29 4.39 -2.78 -5.24
C VAL A 29 3.56 -2.38 -6.47
N ALA A 30 4.12 -1.54 -7.35
CA ALA A 30 3.43 -1.10 -8.56
C ALA A 30 3.08 -2.28 -9.47
N ASP A 31 4.03 -3.20 -9.67
CA ASP A 31 3.81 -4.39 -10.49
C ASP A 31 2.72 -5.28 -9.90
N THR A 32 2.74 -5.49 -8.59
CA THR A 32 1.75 -6.32 -7.91
C THR A 32 0.36 -5.67 -8.00
N LEU A 33 0.27 -4.35 -7.85
CA LEU A 33 -0.99 -3.64 -8.01
C LEU A 33 -1.59 -3.82 -9.41
N GLY A 34 -0.76 -3.66 -10.44
CA GLY A 34 -1.20 -3.83 -11.82
C GLY A 34 -1.73 -5.22 -12.08
N GLY A 35 -1.01 -6.24 -11.60
CA GLY A 35 -1.42 -7.63 -11.78
C GLY A 35 -2.68 -8.01 -11.01
N SER A 36 -2.89 -7.41 -9.84
CA SER A 36 -4.01 -7.79 -8.96
C SER A 36 -5.31 -7.03 -9.26
N THR A 37 -5.19 -5.77 -9.65
CA THR A 37 -6.36 -4.89 -9.80
C THR A 37 -6.63 -4.46 -11.24
N GLY A 38 -5.69 -4.71 -12.15
CA GLY A 38 -5.74 -4.18 -13.50
C GLY A 38 -5.47 -2.69 -13.58
N ARG A 39 -5.26 -2.04 -12.43
CA ARG A 39 -4.99 -0.60 -12.38
C ARG A 39 -3.51 -0.35 -12.53
N GLU A 40 -3.12 0.29 -13.62
CA GLU A 40 -1.73 0.65 -13.83
C GLU A 40 -1.37 1.88 -13.00
N VAL A 41 -0.41 1.71 -12.11
CA VAL A 41 0.15 2.78 -11.29
C VAL A 41 1.65 2.79 -11.50
N SER A 42 2.20 3.93 -11.83
CA SER A 42 3.65 4.03 -12.06
C SER A 42 4.43 3.81 -10.76
N PRO A 43 5.67 3.31 -10.86
CA PRO A 43 6.54 3.25 -9.68
C PRO A 43 6.72 4.60 -9.00
N ALA A 44 6.80 5.69 -9.76
CA ALA A 44 6.94 7.03 -9.21
C ALA A 44 5.73 7.42 -8.36
N THR A 45 4.51 7.18 -8.85
CA THR A 45 3.29 7.45 -8.09
C THR A 45 3.23 6.58 -6.84
N THR A 46 3.57 5.31 -6.98
CA THR A 46 3.60 4.37 -5.85
C THR A 46 4.59 4.85 -4.78
N PHE A 47 5.77 5.29 -5.21
CA PHE A 47 6.77 5.82 -4.29
C PHE A 47 6.25 7.05 -3.54
N MET A 48 5.56 7.96 -4.23
CA MET A 48 4.97 9.14 -3.61
C MET A 48 3.94 8.77 -2.54
N VAL A 49 3.11 7.77 -2.82
CA VAL A 49 2.12 7.26 -1.86
C VAL A 49 2.83 6.66 -0.65
N MET A 50 3.88 5.86 -0.87
CA MET A 50 4.63 5.24 0.21
C MET A 50 5.31 6.29 1.10
N ARG A 51 5.82 7.36 0.50
CA ARG A 51 6.39 8.47 1.28
C ARG A 51 5.34 9.15 2.15
N ARG A 52 4.13 9.34 1.63
CA ARG A 52 3.03 9.92 2.41
C ARG A 52 2.64 9.02 3.58
N LEU A 53 2.60 7.72 3.33
CA LEU A 53 2.29 6.76 4.39
C LEU A 53 3.39 6.74 5.46
N GLU A 54 4.64 6.87 5.05
CA GLU A 54 5.75 6.99 5.99
C GLU A 54 5.63 8.26 6.84
N ALA A 55 5.26 9.37 6.23
CA ALA A 55 5.06 10.63 6.95
C ALA A 55 3.94 10.53 8.00
N ARG A 56 2.96 9.66 7.76
CA ARG A 56 1.88 9.37 8.71
C ARG A 56 2.27 8.34 9.77
N GLY A 57 3.49 7.82 9.74
CA GLY A 57 3.96 6.82 10.69
C GLY A 57 3.50 5.40 10.39
N LEU A 58 2.85 5.17 9.25
CA LEU A 58 2.31 3.85 8.90
C LEU A 58 3.34 2.94 8.24
N LEU A 59 4.39 3.51 7.68
CA LEU A 59 5.51 2.78 7.11
C LEU A 59 6.80 3.30 7.71
N LYS A 60 7.82 2.42 7.75
CA LYS A 60 9.21 2.78 8.00
C LYS A 60 10.02 2.35 6.80
N SER A 61 11.02 3.15 6.43
CA SER A 61 11.86 2.80 5.28
C SER A 61 13.32 2.65 5.68
N ARG A 62 14.02 1.89 4.86
CA ARG A 62 15.47 1.77 4.90
C ARG A 62 15.99 1.68 3.48
N VAL A 63 17.22 2.11 3.28
CA VAL A 63 17.90 1.98 1.99
C VAL A 63 18.87 0.81 2.10
N ASP A 64 18.69 -0.19 1.27
CA ASP A 64 19.63 -1.30 1.17
C ASP A 64 20.77 -0.92 0.21
N ALA A 65 21.96 -1.43 0.50
CA ALA A 65 23.13 -1.19 -0.33
C ALA A 65 22.92 -1.71 -1.75
N ALA A 66 23.63 -1.12 -2.69
CA ALA A 66 23.64 -1.57 -4.07
C ALA A 66 24.02 -3.05 -4.14
N ASP A 67 23.30 -3.79 -4.98
CA ASP A 67 23.51 -5.21 -5.17
C ASP A 67 23.44 -5.53 -6.68
N ALA A 68 24.36 -6.37 -7.16
CA ALA A 68 24.38 -6.76 -8.56
C ALA A 68 23.11 -7.47 -9.01
N SER A 69 22.41 -8.15 -8.08
CA SER A 69 21.18 -8.87 -8.41
C SER A 69 20.04 -7.96 -8.86
N TRP A 70 20.09 -6.68 -8.52
CA TRP A 70 19.09 -5.71 -9.00
C TRP A 70 19.73 -4.49 -9.69
N GLY A 71 20.81 -4.71 -10.42
CA GLY A 71 21.42 -3.68 -11.25
C GLY A 71 22.35 -2.73 -10.53
N GLY A 72 22.79 -3.05 -9.34
CA GLY A 72 23.78 -2.27 -8.61
C GLY A 72 23.28 -0.96 -8.04
N ARG A 73 21.96 -0.72 -7.99
CA ARG A 73 21.38 0.50 -7.45
C ARG A 73 20.87 0.28 -6.02
N PRO A 74 21.05 1.23 -5.11
CA PRO A 74 20.39 1.16 -3.80
C PRO A 74 18.87 1.12 -3.97
N ARG A 75 18.20 0.37 -3.11
CA ARG A 75 16.73 0.31 -3.09
C ARG A 75 16.22 0.75 -1.73
N ARG A 76 15.12 1.50 -1.76
CA ARG A 76 14.43 1.88 -0.54
C ARG A 76 13.28 0.91 -0.31
N PHE A 77 13.37 0.18 0.80
CA PHE A 77 12.32 -0.74 1.24
C PHE A 77 11.44 -0.05 2.27
N TYR A 78 10.15 -0.30 2.19
CA TYR A 78 9.17 0.21 3.13
C TYR A 78 8.54 -0.95 3.87
N ARG A 79 8.53 -0.85 5.19
CA ARG A 79 7.98 -1.86 6.06
C ARG A 79 6.71 -1.34 6.72
N VAL A 80 5.67 -2.18 6.74
CA VAL A 80 4.36 -1.83 7.32
C VAL A 80 4.43 -1.89 8.84
N ASN A 81 3.92 -0.86 9.50
CA ASN A 81 3.66 -0.92 10.92
C ASN A 81 2.29 -1.56 11.14
N LEU A 82 2.26 -2.88 11.25
CA LEU A 82 1.02 -3.64 11.35
C LEU A 82 0.15 -3.20 12.52
N LYS A 83 0.76 -2.85 13.64
CA LYS A 83 0.03 -2.43 14.84
C LYS A 83 -0.85 -1.21 14.57
N LEU A 84 -0.37 -0.26 13.78
CA LEU A 84 -1.11 0.94 13.42
C LEU A 84 -1.98 0.75 12.17
N VAL A 85 -1.51 -0.05 11.21
CA VAL A 85 -2.16 -0.19 9.91
C VAL A 85 -3.38 -1.09 9.96
N VAL A 86 -3.33 -2.20 10.71
CA VAL A 86 -4.45 -3.15 10.74
C VAL A 86 -5.76 -2.51 11.22
N PRO A 87 -5.79 -1.72 12.30
CA PRO A 87 -7.03 -1.04 12.69
C PRO A 87 -7.57 -0.10 11.62
N LEU A 88 -6.69 0.61 10.90
CA LEU A 88 -7.10 1.51 9.83
C LEU A 88 -7.69 0.74 8.65
N LEU A 89 -7.08 -0.38 8.29
CA LEU A 89 -7.59 -1.23 7.21
C LEU A 89 -8.96 -1.82 7.58
N ARG A 90 -9.14 -2.24 8.82
CA ARG A 90 -10.44 -2.74 9.30
C ARG A 90 -11.51 -1.66 9.20
N ALA A 91 -11.21 -0.45 9.64
CA ALA A 91 -12.15 0.67 9.59
C ALA A 91 -12.51 1.02 8.15
N SER A 92 -11.51 1.06 7.26
CA SER A 92 -11.72 1.35 5.85
C SER A 92 -12.60 0.29 5.18
N ARG A 93 -12.32 -0.98 5.45
CA ARG A 93 -13.13 -2.10 4.93
C ARG A 93 -14.56 -2.02 5.42
N ARG A 94 -14.75 -1.77 6.71
CA ARG A 94 -16.09 -1.67 7.31
C ARG A 94 -16.89 -0.54 6.67
N ALA A 95 -16.26 0.63 6.48
CA ALA A 95 -16.92 1.77 5.87
C ALA A 95 -17.37 1.47 4.43
N ARG A 96 -16.51 0.82 3.64
CA ARG A 96 -16.87 0.45 2.27
C ARG A 96 -17.97 -0.60 2.23
N LEU A 97 -17.89 -1.62 3.07
CA LEU A 97 -18.93 -2.66 3.14
C LEU A 97 -20.28 -2.08 3.58
N ALA A 98 -20.27 -1.08 4.46
CA ALA A 98 -21.50 -0.42 4.87
C ALA A 98 -22.20 0.26 3.69
N LEU A 99 -21.44 0.84 2.76
CA LEU A 99 -22.01 1.46 1.56
C LEU A 99 -22.58 0.42 0.59
N TRP A 100 -22.01 -0.78 0.55
CA TRP A 100 -22.52 -1.86 -0.30
C TRP A 100 -23.77 -2.52 0.29
N SER A 101 -23.95 -2.41 1.61
CA SER A 101 -25.04 -3.09 2.30
C SER A 101 -26.40 -2.72 1.71
N GLY A 102 -27.17 -3.72 1.38
CA GLY A 102 -28.49 -3.56 0.77
C GLY A 102 -28.49 -3.41 -0.74
N LEU A 103 -27.30 -3.34 -1.37
CA LEU A 103 -27.18 -3.13 -2.82
C LEU A 103 -26.75 -4.38 -3.57
N GLU A 104 -26.54 -5.49 -2.87
CA GLU A 104 -25.98 -6.70 -3.45
C GLU A 104 -26.80 -7.25 -4.62
N ALA A 105 -28.12 -7.18 -4.51
CA ALA A 105 -29.01 -7.68 -5.57
C ALA A 105 -28.91 -6.84 -6.84
N ILE A 106 -28.66 -5.54 -6.72
CA ILE A 106 -28.55 -4.62 -7.84
C ILE A 106 -27.22 -4.83 -8.58
N LEU A 107 -26.19 -5.23 -7.82
CA LEU A 107 -24.82 -5.33 -8.31
C LEU A 107 -24.42 -6.74 -8.73
N LYS A 108 -25.37 -7.64 -8.82
CA LYS A 108 -25.14 -9.01 -9.28
C LYS A 108 -24.62 -9.04 -10.71
#